data_4ba7486036dea0b890fa9bad51cff618
#
_entry.id   4ba7486036dea0b890fa9bad51cff618
#
_cell.length_a   1.000
_cell.length_b   1.000
_cell.length_c   1.000
_cell.angle_alpha   90.00
_cell.angle_beta   90.00
_cell.angle_gamma   90.00
#
_symmetry.space_group_name_H-M   'P 1'
#
loop_
_entity.id
_entity.type
_entity.pdbx_description
1 polymer ?
#
loop_
_entity_poly.entity_id
_entity_poly.type
_entity_poly.pdbx_seq_one_letter_code
_entity_poly.pdbx_strand_id
1 'polypeptide(L)'
;KNAQKFIEVAKLAAERGKPIVLIKIGRSDLGKRAASSHTAALTGSDALYDAICKQYGVIRVPSYDDLLEVAQLLAQSRKPKQPGVAVVSHSGGICSLTADMCGQQGLDLPVLSENALGVINGILKGFGWAANPADVTGKANSDFFPAIMEAMINEPGVGTLAIASAGKEQQVDQIIALREKTDKNVAYMWTGTRDASASLTKLKAAGVPLFYTPDSLARGLRHLIDYHAWHEKRMKQGFASAPAMNATQNETLTRLQSLKRSALSESESKQLIAAWGVPVSMEVCAKDVETAVKAAEKIGYPVVLKADSPDIPHKTEAGVVRLNLRSADEVRTAHSTILANAKKHAPNANLNGVLVQEMVSGGVEVIVGVNYDPQLGPTLVFGSGGVMVEVYKDVAMRHCPITPTEAHEMIAEVKGAKLLHGFRGKPACDIDALADVLVKVSHLAVNLNGQLAELDINPLLVLPEGQGVKAVDALVALKG
;
A
#
# COMPACT_ATOMS: atom_id res chain seq x y z
N LYS A 1 6.20 9.77 18.72
CA LYS A 1 6.08 9.48 20.16
C LYS A 1 4.73 8.84 20.50
N ASN A 2 3.63 9.24 19.89
CA ASN A 2 2.33 8.56 20.00
C ASN A 2 1.79 8.35 18.59
N ALA A 3 2.00 7.17 18.04
CA ALA A 3 1.66 6.87 16.65
C ALA A 3 0.15 6.74 16.45
N GLN A 4 -0.59 6.30 17.45
CA GLN A 4 -2.05 6.22 17.39
C GLN A 4 -2.66 7.61 17.26
N LYS A 5 -2.15 8.57 18.05
CA LYS A 5 -2.54 9.98 17.92
C LYS A 5 -2.16 10.57 16.55
N PHE A 6 -1.05 10.12 15.95
CA PHE A 6 -0.68 10.53 14.58
C PHE A 6 -1.72 10.08 13.55
N ILE A 7 -2.21 8.84 13.65
CA ILE A 7 -3.27 8.32 12.77
C ILE A 7 -4.57 9.10 12.95
N GLU A 8 -4.97 9.38 14.20
CA GLU A 8 -6.16 10.19 14.49
C GLU A 8 -6.04 11.61 13.88
N VAL A 9 -4.87 12.24 14.02
CA VAL A 9 -4.60 13.56 13.45
C VAL A 9 -4.60 13.49 11.91
N ALA A 10 -4.05 12.43 11.30
CA ALA A 10 -4.06 12.26 9.86
C ALA A 10 -5.49 12.12 9.31
N LYS A 11 -6.36 11.34 9.98
CA LYS A 11 -7.79 11.24 9.66
C LYS A 11 -8.48 12.61 9.75
N LEU A 12 -8.32 13.30 10.88
CA LEU A 12 -8.92 14.63 11.08
C LEU A 12 -8.44 15.66 10.05
N ALA A 13 -7.17 15.62 9.68
CA ALA A 13 -6.61 16.49 8.65
C ALA A 13 -7.23 16.19 7.28
N ALA A 14 -7.38 14.91 6.93
CA ALA A 14 -8.04 14.49 5.71
C ALA A 14 -9.50 14.96 5.66
N GLU A 15 -10.28 14.75 6.72
CA GLU A 15 -11.67 15.21 6.83
C GLU A 15 -11.81 16.72 6.66
N ARG A 16 -10.80 17.49 7.06
CA ARG A 16 -10.74 18.94 6.92
C ARG A 16 -10.08 19.41 5.61
N GLY A 17 -9.70 18.50 4.72
CA GLY A 17 -9.00 18.83 3.47
C GLY A 17 -7.63 19.47 3.70
N LYS A 18 -6.95 19.14 4.81
CA LYS A 18 -5.64 19.69 5.18
C LYS A 18 -4.55 18.64 4.92
N PRO A 19 -3.73 18.77 3.86
CA PRO A 19 -2.64 17.84 3.60
C PRO A 19 -1.57 17.92 4.70
N ILE A 20 -0.98 16.78 5.03
CA ILE A 20 0.19 16.68 5.91
C ILE A 20 1.38 16.27 5.05
N VAL A 21 2.47 17.05 5.14
CA VAL A 21 3.75 16.72 4.50
C VAL A 21 4.75 16.31 5.58
N LEU A 22 5.44 15.20 5.39
CA LEU A 22 6.27 14.56 6.41
C LEU A 22 7.63 14.14 5.86
N ILE A 23 8.70 14.41 6.61
CA ILE A 23 9.99 13.71 6.48
C ILE A 23 10.10 12.63 7.56
N LYS A 24 10.39 11.40 7.15
CA LYS A 24 10.71 10.29 8.07
C LYS A 24 12.21 10.02 8.03
N ILE A 25 12.88 10.29 9.14
CA ILE A 25 14.30 9.91 9.34
C ILE A 25 14.42 8.49 9.86
N GLY A 26 15.61 7.89 9.75
CA GLY A 26 15.85 6.49 10.16
C GLY A 26 15.27 5.48 9.19
N ARG A 27 15.34 5.74 7.88
CA ARG A 27 14.85 4.84 6.80
C ARG A 27 15.82 3.70 6.50
N SER A 28 17.12 3.99 6.49
CA SER A 28 18.19 3.02 6.32
C SER A 28 18.75 2.56 7.67
N ASP A 29 19.49 1.45 7.68
CA ASP A 29 20.13 0.97 8.92
C ASP A 29 21.16 1.95 9.47
N LEU A 30 21.84 2.71 8.59
CA LEU A 30 22.71 3.81 9.00
C LEU A 30 21.90 4.94 9.66
N GLY A 31 20.80 5.33 9.04
CA GLY A 31 19.89 6.36 9.55
C GLY A 31 19.22 5.94 10.86
N LYS A 32 18.85 4.68 11.03
CA LYS A 32 18.29 4.14 12.29
C LYS A 32 19.30 4.24 13.42
N ARG A 33 20.56 3.85 13.18
CA ARG A 33 21.65 3.98 14.18
C ARG A 33 21.90 5.43 14.58
N ALA A 34 21.94 6.34 13.60
CA ALA A 34 22.11 7.77 13.87
C ALA A 34 20.92 8.35 14.67
N ALA A 35 19.68 8.00 14.30
CA ALA A 35 18.49 8.49 14.97
C ALA A 35 18.35 7.98 16.41
N SER A 36 18.72 6.73 16.67
CA SER A 36 18.65 6.14 18.01
C SER A 36 19.57 6.82 19.03
N SER A 37 20.74 7.29 18.58
CA SER A 37 21.67 8.03 19.41
C SER A 37 21.18 9.42 19.84
N HIS A 38 20.29 10.05 19.04
CA HIS A 38 19.80 11.40 19.28
C HIS A 38 18.43 11.47 19.97
N THR A 39 17.57 10.48 19.76
CA THR A 39 16.16 10.58 20.18
C THR A 39 15.74 9.56 21.21
N ALA A 40 16.57 8.56 21.53
CA ALA A 40 16.24 7.38 22.36
C ALA A 40 14.92 6.68 21.95
N ALA A 41 14.40 6.97 20.76
CA ALA A 41 13.16 6.43 20.25
C ALA A 41 13.46 5.28 19.27
N LEU A 42 12.80 4.14 19.47
CA LEU A 42 12.80 3.04 18.51
C LEU A 42 12.27 3.57 17.17
N THR A 43 13.06 3.42 16.12
CA THR A 43 12.61 3.73 14.75
C THR A 43 11.84 2.53 14.23
N GLY A 44 10.51 2.61 14.20
CA GLY A 44 9.66 1.56 13.63
C GLY A 44 9.97 1.25 12.15
N SER A 45 9.39 0.18 11.62
CA SER A 45 9.57 -0.25 10.23
C SER A 45 9.25 0.88 9.24
N ASP A 46 10.19 1.20 8.33
CA ASP A 46 9.98 2.25 7.31
C ASP A 46 8.84 1.88 6.35
N ALA A 47 8.74 0.59 5.99
CA ALA A 47 7.68 0.08 5.13
C ALA A 47 6.29 0.25 5.76
N LEU A 48 6.17 0.03 7.07
CA LEU A 48 4.91 0.23 7.78
C LEU A 48 4.52 1.72 7.84
N TYR A 49 5.48 2.61 8.10
CA TYR A 49 5.22 4.06 8.03
C TYR A 49 4.80 4.50 6.63
N ASP A 50 5.41 3.93 5.59
CA ASP A 50 5.04 4.23 4.20
C ASP A 50 3.61 3.79 3.90
N ALA A 51 3.24 2.59 4.32
CA ALA A 51 1.89 2.05 4.17
C ALA A 51 0.84 2.94 4.87
N ILE A 52 1.11 3.36 6.12
CA ILE A 52 0.24 4.26 6.88
C ILE A 52 0.13 5.62 6.21
N CYS A 53 1.24 6.20 5.77
CA CYS A 53 1.21 7.50 5.10
C CYS A 53 0.35 7.43 3.82
N LYS A 54 0.51 6.40 2.99
CA LYS A 54 -0.33 6.17 1.81
C LYS A 54 -1.81 6.01 2.18
N GLN A 55 -2.10 5.19 3.20
CA GLN A 55 -3.47 4.90 3.61
C GLN A 55 -4.21 6.14 4.14
N TYR A 56 -3.52 7.02 4.83
CA TYR A 56 -4.10 8.22 5.46
C TYR A 56 -3.78 9.54 4.72
N GLY A 57 -3.23 9.48 3.51
CA GLY A 57 -2.98 10.64 2.66
C GLY A 57 -1.90 11.58 3.19
N VAL A 58 -0.97 11.05 3.98
CA VAL A 58 0.19 11.79 4.44
C VAL A 58 1.29 11.71 3.38
N ILE A 59 1.74 12.87 2.92
CA ILE A 59 2.73 12.98 1.86
C ILE A 59 4.12 12.85 2.47
N ARG A 60 4.85 11.79 2.08
CA ARG A 60 6.25 11.60 2.48
C ARG A 60 7.19 12.20 1.46
N VAL A 61 8.12 13.01 1.93
CA VAL A 61 9.14 13.64 1.08
C VAL A 61 10.56 13.26 1.53
N PRO A 62 11.54 13.25 0.60
CA PRO A 62 12.89 12.76 0.88
C PRO A 62 13.82 13.80 1.49
N SER A 63 13.56 15.09 1.34
CA SER A 63 14.46 16.18 1.74
C SER A 63 13.74 17.34 2.42
N TYR A 64 14.50 18.23 3.06
CA TYR A 64 13.97 19.47 3.63
C TYR A 64 13.51 20.46 2.54
N ASP A 65 14.20 20.51 1.40
CA ASP A 65 13.77 21.34 0.28
C ASP A 65 12.40 20.86 -0.22
N ASP A 66 12.21 19.55 -0.46
CA ASP A 66 10.91 18.98 -0.84
C ASP A 66 9.83 19.25 0.22
N LEU A 67 10.17 19.23 1.52
CA LEU A 67 9.20 19.52 2.58
C LEU A 67 8.60 20.92 2.42
N LEU A 68 9.46 21.91 2.18
CA LEU A 68 9.06 23.31 2.05
C LEU A 68 8.36 23.55 0.71
N GLU A 69 8.91 23.04 -0.39
CA GLU A 69 8.39 23.23 -1.75
C GLU A 69 7.01 22.57 -1.91
N VAL A 70 6.84 21.32 -1.44
CA VAL A 70 5.57 20.59 -1.51
C VAL A 70 4.53 21.21 -0.57
N ALA A 71 4.91 21.61 0.64
CA ALA A 71 4.00 22.29 1.57
C ALA A 71 3.51 23.61 0.99
N GLN A 72 4.40 24.40 0.38
CA GLN A 72 4.04 25.65 -0.30
C GLN A 72 3.11 25.38 -1.50
N LEU A 73 3.42 24.38 -2.33
CA LEU A 73 2.58 24.00 -3.47
C LEU A 73 1.16 23.69 -3.02
N LEU A 74 1.01 22.79 -2.04
CA LEU A 74 -0.29 22.36 -1.53
C LEU A 74 -1.08 23.49 -0.86
N ALA A 75 -0.40 24.41 -0.18
CA ALA A 75 -1.04 25.56 0.47
C ALA A 75 -1.50 26.62 -0.52
N GLN A 76 -0.81 26.76 -1.66
CA GLN A 76 -1.04 27.83 -2.64
C GLN A 76 -1.79 27.36 -3.90
N SER A 77 -1.95 26.05 -4.07
CA SER A 77 -2.64 25.45 -5.24
C SER A 77 -4.07 25.09 -4.92
N ARG A 78 -4.89 25.10 -5.95
CA ARG A 78 -6.25 24.53 -5.94
C ARG A 78 -6.22 23.07 -6.33
N LYS A 79 -7.28 22.35 -6.08
CA LYS A 79 -7.47 21.00 -6.67
C LYS A 79 -7.34 21.12 -8.19
N PRO A 80 -6.40 20.38 -8.83
CA PRO A 80 -6.27 20.40 -10.28
C PRO A 80 -7.56 19.91 -10.94
N LYS A 81 -8.06 20.67 -11.93
CA LYS A 81 -9.26 20.27 -12.69
C LYS A 81 -8.96 19.10 -13.64
N GLN A 82 -7.72 19.02 -14.11
CA GLN A 82 -7.19 17.98 -14.97
C GLN A 82 -5.82 17.55 -14.44
N PRO A 83 -5.40 16.30 -14.65
CA PRO A 83 -4.10 15.82 -14.17
C PRO A 83 -2.91 16.27 -15.03
N GLY A 84 -3.15 16.74 -16.26
CA GLY A 84 -2.08 17.10 -17.18
C GLY A 84 -1.31 18.35 -16.77
N VAL A 85 -0.03 18.33 -17.09
CA VAL A 85 0.94 19.41 -16.81
C VAL A 85 1.42 19.99 -18.14
N ALA A 86 1.41 21.32 -18.26
CA ALA A 86 2.11 22.01 -19.33
C ALA A 86 3.41 22.62 -18.79
N VAL A 87 4.49 22.52 -19.55
CA VAL A 87 5.81 23.04 -19.15
C VAL A 87 6.31 24.01 -20.19
N VAL A 88 6.75 25.18 -19.76
CA VAL A 88 7.36 26.20 -20.62
C VAL A 88 8.69 26.69 -20.06
N SER A 89 9.73 26.77 -20.88
CA SER A 89 11.05 27.27 -20.49
C SER A 89 11.74 28.03 -21.62
N HIS A 90 12.68 28.90 -21.25
CA HIS A 90 13.58 29.56 -22.18
C HIS A 90 14.82 28.71 -22.52
N SER A 91 14.85 27.45 -22.14
CA SER A 91 15.97 26.54 -22.33
C SER A 91 15.49 25.16 -22.75
N GLY A 92 15.89 24.70 -23.93
CA GLY A 92 15.59 23.36 -24.41
C GLY A 92 16.15 22.25 -23.51
N GLY A 93 17.33 22.47 -22.92
CA GLY A 93 17.90 21.52 -21.94
C GLY A 93 17.03 21.38 -20.68
N ILE A 94 16.50 22.49 -20.18
CA ILE A 94 15.57 22.46 -19.03
C ILE A 94 14.24 21.80 -19.43
N CYS A 95 13.72 22.08 -20.64
CA CYS A 95 12.51 21.40 -21.14
C CYS A 95 12.71 19.89 -21.19
N SER A 96 13.79 19.40 -21.79
CA SER A 96 14.08 17.98 -21.91
C SER A 96 14.25 17.32 -20.53
N LEU A 97 15.03 17.92 -19.65
CA LEU A 97 15.23 17.38 -18.29
C LEU A 97 13.93 17.35 -17.49
N THR A 98 13.11 18.41 -17.61
CA THR A 98 11.81 18.46 -16.92
C THR A 98 10.85 17.40 -17.45
N ALA A 99 10.83 17.16 -18.78
CA ALA A 99 10.05 16.09 -19.39
C ALA A 99 10.47 14.70 -18.87
N ASP A 100 11.78 14.43 -18.78
CA ASP A 100 12.31 13.18 -18.23
C ASP A 100 11.87 12.98 -16.78
N MET A 101 11.98 14.01 -15.94
CA MET A 101 11.55 13.94 -14.55
C MET A 101 10.03 13.75 -14.43
N CYS A 102 9.24 14.44 -15.25
CA CYS A 102 7.79 14.24 -15.30
C CYS A 102 7.44 12.81 -15.73
N GLY A 103 8.09 12.27 -16.76
CA GLY A 103 7.91 10.90 -17.22
C GLY A 103 8.25 9.87 -16.14
N GLN A 104 9.35 10.05 -15.41
CA GLN A 104 9.73 9.18 -14.29
C GLN A 104 8.70 9.21 -13.14
N GLN A 105 8.03 10.34 -12.93
CA GLN A 105 6.94 10.46 -11.96
C GLN A 105 5.58 10.04 -12.52
N GLY A 106 5.48 9.60 -13.77
CA GLY A 106 4.23 9.22 -14.41
C GLY A 106 3.25 10.39 -14.58
N LEU A 107 3.77 11.63 -14.71
CA LEU A 107 2.96 12.80 -15.04
C LEU A 107 2.63 12.81 -16.54
N ASP A 108 1.40 13.19 -16.85
CA ASP A 108 0.97 13.40 -18.23
C ASP A 108 1.32 14.83 -18.68
N LEU A 109 2.00 14.93 -19.82
CA LEU A 109 2.26 16.17 -20.53
C LEU A 109 1.42 16.14 -21.82
N PRO A 110 0.17 16.65 -21.80
CA PRO A 110 -0.74 16.55 -22.95
C PRO A 110 -0.15 17.19 -24.21
N VAL A 111 -0.41 16.59 -25.34
CA VAL A 111 -0.13 17.19 -26.65
C VAL A 111 -1.00 18.42 -26.81
N LEU A 112 -0.39 19.55 -27.21
CA LEU A 112 -1.10 20.80 -27.42
C LEU A 112 -1.97 20.75 -28.68
N SER A 113 -3.10 21.46 -28.67
CA SER A 113 -3.98 21.60 -29.82
C SER A 113 -3.31 22.39 -30.96
N GLU A 114 -3.82 22.22 -32.18
CA GLU A 114 -3.35 22.96 -33.35
C GLU A 114 -3.44 24.49 -33.13
N ASN A 115 -4.46 24.94 -32.41
CA ASN A 115 -4.64 26.34 -32.06
C ASN A 115 -3.50 26.85 -31.14
N ALA A 116 -3.19 26.14 -30.06
CA ALA A 116 -2.09 26.51 -29.18
C ALA A 116 -0.73 26.43 -29.89
N LEU A 117 -0.51 25.37 -30.68
CA LEU A 117 0.68 25.25 -31.50
C LEU A 117 0.79 26.40 -32.54
N GLY A 118 -0.31 26.81 -33.12
CA GLY A 118 -0.37 27.95 -34.06
C GLY A 118 0.05 29.28 -33.41
N VAL A 119 -0.44 29.55 -32.22
CA VAL A 119 -0.05 30.73 -31.40
C VAL A 119 1.46 30.69 -31.10
N ILE A 120 1.95 29.57 -30.57
CA ILE A 120 3.36 29.43 -30.18
C ILE A 120 4.28 29.54 -31.41
N ASN A 121 3.98 28.82 -32.51
CA ASN A 121 4.76 28.86 -33.72
C ASN A 121 4.75 30.26 -34.38
N GLY A 122 3.61 30.96 -34.35
CA GLY A 122 3.49 32.35 -34.87
C GLY A 122 4.43 33.31 -34.13
N ILE A 123 4.68 33.08 -32.84
CA ILE A 123 5.59 33.87 -32.01
C ILE A 123 7.04 33.44 -32.26
N LEU A 124 7.31 32.12 -32.20
CA LEU A 124 8.68 31.60 -32.29
C LEU A 124 9.27 31.70 -33.67
N LYS A 125 8.46 31.67 -34.75
CA LYS A 125 8.89 31.80 -36.17
C LYS A 125 10.06 30.88 -36.53
N GLY A 126 10.00 29.61 -36.08
CA GLY A 126 11.03 28.61 -36.29
C GLY A 126 12.23 28.63 -35.34
N PHE A 127 12.24 29.51 -34.34
CA PHE A 127 13.23 29.48 -33.25
C PHE A 127 12.59 28.90 -32.01
N GLY A 128 13.15 27.80 -31.49
CA GLY A 128 12.61 27.09 -30.34
C GLY A 128 11.74 25.91 -30.76
N TRP A 129 10.93 25.40 -29.84
CA TRP A 129 10.12 24.21 -30.05
C TRP A 129 8.70 24.40 -29.50
N ALA A 130 7.74 24.45 -30.41
CA ALA A 130 6.32 24.52 -30.08
C ALA A 130 5.79 23.12 -29.79
N ALA A 131 5.75 22.75 -28.53
CA ALA A 131 5.25 21.46 -28.03
C ALA A 131 4.90 21.59 -26.53
N ASN A 132 4.71 20.48 -25.86
CA ASN A 132 4.72 20.38 -24.41
C ASN A 132 5.79 19.36 -24.01
N PRO A 133 6.91 19.77 -23.39
CA PRO A 133 7.34 21.14 -22.99
C PRO A 133 7.56 22.07 -24.19
N ALA A 134 7.29 23.37 -23.99
CA ALA A 134 7.59 24.42 -24.96
C ALA A 134 8.94 25.08 -24.67
N ASP A 135 9.89 24.98 -25.61
CA ASP A 135 11.12 25.75 -25.58
C ASP A 135 10.92 27.07 -26.32
N VAL A 136 10.79 28.14 -25.56
CA VAL A 136 10.52 29.48 -26.13
C VAL A 136 11.78 30.29 -26.39
N THR A 137 12.95 29.73 -26.10
CA THR A 137 14.28 30.33 -26.29
C THR A 137 14.39 31.79 -25.79
N GLY A 138 15.49 32.47 -26.06
CA GLY A 138 15.65 33.89 -25.74
C GLY A 138 14.84 34.86 -26.63
N LYS A 139 14.11 34.36 -27.64
CA LYS A 139 13.30 35.18 -28.54
C LYS A 139 11.90 35.51 -28.05
N ALA A 140 11.31 34.69 -27.14
CA ALA A 140 10.11 35.11 -26.45
C ALA A 140 10.51 36.20 -25.46
N ASN A 141 10.58 37.42 -25.97
CA ASN A 141 10.73 38.61 -25.11
C ASN A 141 9.49 38.71 -24.21
N SER A 142 9.58 39.58 -23.21
CA SER A 142 8.52 39.78 -22.25
C SER A 142 7.15 40.11 -22.85
N ASP A 143 7.07 40.62 -24.07
CA ASP A 143 5.80 41.04 -24.68
C ASP A 143 4.96 39.86 -25.21
N PHE A 144 5.61 38.78 -25.63
CA PHE A 144 4.94 37.62 -26.22
C PHE A 144 4.74 36.48 -25.22
N PHE A 145 5.42 36.49 -24.07
CA PHE A 145 5.38 35.40 -23.10
C PHE A 145 3.98 35.15 -22.54
N PRO A 146 3.15 36.19 -22.25
CA PRO A 146 1.76 35.97 -21.81
C PRO A 146 0.93 35.15 -22.77
N ALA A 147 1.01 35.41 -24.08
CA ALA A 147 0.22 34.71 -25.08
C ALA A 147 0.58 33.22 -25.15
N ILE A 148 1.87 32.87 -24.98
CA ILE A 148 2.32 31.46 -24.91
C ILE A 148 1.78 30.80 -23.66
N MET A 149 1.93 31.44 -22.49
CA MET A 149 1.43 30.90 -21.24
C MET A 149 -0.09 30.68 -21.26
N GLU A 150 -0.84 31.68 -21.79
CA GLU A 150 -2.30 31.57 -21.94
C GLU A 150 -2.71 30.46 -22.90
N ALA A 151 -2.02 30.30 -24.02
CA ALA A 151 -2.29 29.21 -24.97
C ALA A 151 -2.09 27.85 -24.30
N MET A 152 -1.02 27.65 -23.54
CA MET A 152 -0.72 26.38 -22.89
C MET A 152 -1.63 26.07 -21.71
N ILE A 153 -1.91 27.07 -20.84
CA ILE A 153 -2.72 26.83 -19.65
C ILE A 153 -4.19 26.60 -20.00
N ASN A 154 -4.67 27.16 -21.11
CA ASN A 154 -6.05 27.00 -21.55
C ASN A 154 -6.33 25.65 -22.24
N GLU A 155 -5.31 24.83 -22.52
CA GLU A 155 -5.51 23.49 -23.07
C GLU A 155 -6.43 22.64 -22.18
N PRO A 156 -7.42 21.93 -22.77
CA PRO A 156 -8.42 21.19 -22.00
C PRO A 156 -7.84 20.14 -21.06
N GLY A 157 -6.77 19.48 -21.47
CA GLY A 157 -6.09 18.43 -20.67
C GLY A 157 -5.16 18.96 -19.58
N VAL A 158 -4.89 20.27 -19.54
CA VAL A 158 -3.92 20.88 -18.62
C VAL A 158 -4.61 21.37 -17.35
N GLY A 159 -4.15 20.94 -16.20
CA GLY A 159 -4.57 21.42 -14.88
C GLY A 159 -3.53 22.31 -14.19
N THR A 160 -2.27 22.20 -14.61
CA THR A 160 -1.16 22.98 -14.04
C THR A 160 -0.19 23.43 -15.13
N LEU A 161 0.19 24.71 -15.12
CA LEU A 161 1.29 25.25 -15.92
C LEU A 161 2.54 25.38 -15.05
N ALA A 162 3.61 24.71 -15.42
CA ALA A 162 4.93 24.83 -14.82
C ALA A 162 5.83 25.71 -15.69
N ILE A 163 6.37 26.77 -15.12
CA ILE A 163 7.20 27.75 -15.80
C ILE A 163 8.61 27.66 -15.27
N ALA A 164 9.59 27.42 -16.12
CA ALA A 164 11.00 27.33 -15.76
C ALA A 164 11.80 28.48 -16.35
N SER A 165 12.20 29.45 -15.53
CA SER A 165 12.88 30.66 -15.99
C SER A 165 13.82 31.25 -14.92
N ALA A 166 14.76 32.08 -15.34
CA ALA A 166 15.64 32.88 -14.47
C ALA A 166 14.97 34.14 -13.87
N GLY A 167 13.71 34.39 -14.18
CA GLY A 167 12.89 35.41 -13.48
C GLY A 167 13.21 36.85 -13.78
N LYS A 168 13.20 37.27 -15.04
CA LYS A 168 13.21 38.71 -15.37
C LYS A 168 11.97 39.37 -14.74
N GLU A 169 12.12 40.58 -14.18
CA GLU A 169 11.09 41.26 -13.39
C GLU A 169 9.75 41.38 -14.14
N GLN A 170 9.77 41.81 -15.39
CA GLN A 170 8.57 41.95 -16.23
C GLN A 170 7.87 40.60 -16.44
N GLN A 171 8.61 39.49 -16.59
CA GLN A 171 8.01 38.14 -16.72
C GLN A 171 7.36 37.69 -15.42
N VAL A 172 7.95 38.03 -14.29
CA VAL A 172 7.39 37.74 -12.96
C VAL A 172 6.03 38.44 -12.80
N ASP A 173 5.89 39.69 -13.22
CA ASP A 173 4.60 40.39 -13.18
C ASP A 173 3.54 39.72 -14.04
N GLN A 174 3.92 39.28 -15.22
CA GLN A 174 3.04 38.58 -16.15
C GLN A 174 2.59 37.22 -15.58
N ILE A 175 3.47 36.50 -14.90
CA ILE A 175 3.17 35.23 -14.25
C ILE A 175 2.17 35.41 -13.09
N ILE A 176 2.40 36.46 -12.28
CA ILE A 176 1.49 36.82 -11.20
C ILE A 176 0.11 37.18 -11.74
N ALA A 177 0.06 38.01 -12.79
CA ALA A 177 -1.18 38.42 -13.45
C ALA A 177 -1.91 37.21 -14.08
N LEU A 178 -1.20 36.24 -14.67
CA LEU A 178 -1.79 35.02 -15.18
C LEU A 178 -2.42 34.22 -14.05
N ARG A 179 -1.69 34.04 -12.95
CA ARG A 179 -2.18 33.26 -11.79
C ARG A 179 -3.45 33.86 -11.18
N GLU A 180 -3.59 35.17 -11.19
CA GLU A 180 -4.80 35.85 -10.71
C GLU A 180 -6.00 35.67 -11.64
N LYS A 181 -5.76 35.56 -12.95
CA LYS A 181 -6.82 35.42 -13.97
C LYS A 181 -7.28 33.98 -14.17
N THR A 182 -6.41 32.99 -13.96
CA THR A 182 -6.75 31.58 -14.22
C THR A 182 -7.28 30.89 -12.98
N ASP A 183 -8.15 29.92 -13.18
CA ASP A 183 -8.60 28.99 -12.13
C ASP A 183 -7.77 27.69 -12.09
N LYS A 184 -6.78 27.55 -12.96
CA LYS A 184 -5.79 26.46 -13.00
C LYS A 184 -4.57 26.80 -12.16
N ASN A 185 -3.72 25.82 -11.89
CA ASN A 185 -2.53 26.02 -11.08
C ASN A 185 -1.36 26.56 -11.92
N VAL A 186 -0.58 27.44 -11.31
CA VAL A 186 0.68 27.94 -11.87
C VAL A 186 1.79 27.65 -10.86
N ALA A 187 2.81 26.88 -11.25
CA ALA A 187 4.01 26.59 -10.48
C ALA A 187 5.24 27.15 -11.18
N TYR A 188 6.22 27.58 -10.43
CA TYR A 188 7.42 28.20 -10.98
C TYR A 188 8.68 27.46 -10.55
N MET A 189 9.54 27.15 -11.51
CA MET A 189 10.87 26.61 -11.25
C MET A 189 11.93 27.71 -11.50
N TRP A 190 12.60 28.09 -10.44
CA TRP A 190 13.63 29.10 -10.50
C TRP A 190 14.95 28.52 -11.03
N THR A 191 15.39 28.98 -12.20
CA THR A 191 16.63 28.51 -12.85
C THR A 191 17.80 29.47 -12.71
N GLY A 192 17.60 30.60 -12.01
CA GLY A 192 18.66 31.56 -11.70
C GLY A 192 19.45 31.24 -10.43
N THR A 193 20.32 32.17 -10.02
CA THR A 193 21.01 32.06 -8.72
C THR A 193 20.01 32.18 -7.58
N ARG A 194 20.26 31.44 -6.47
CA ARG A 194 19.39 31.46 -5.29
C ARG A 194 19.54 32.70 -4.41
N ASP A 195 20.26 33.71 -4.87
CA ASP A 195 20.43 34.98 -4.16
C ASP A 195 19.10 35.73 -4.06
N ALA A 196 19.00 36.57 -3.03
CA ALA A 196 17.79 37.37 -2.79
C ALA A 196 17.57 38.39 -3.91
N SER A 197 16.90 37.94 -4.99
CA SER A 197 16.47 38.83 -6.07
C SER A 197 15.11 39.47 -5.77
N ALA A 198 14.86 40.66 -6.26
CA ALA A 198 13.55 41.31 -6.18
C ALA A 198 12.45 40.42 -6.81
N SER A 199 12.76 39.80 -7.94
CA SER A 199 11.87 38.85 -8.65
C SER A 199 11.47 37.67 -7.78
N LEU A 200 12.42 37.02 -7.08
CA LEU A 200 12.15 35.87 -6.21
C LEU A 200 11.30 36.31 -5.00
N THR A 201 11.60 37.44 -4.41
CA THR A 201 10.81 38.05 -3.32
C THR A 201 9.38 38.33 -3.75
N LYS A 202 9.18 38.85 -4.95
CA LYS A 202 7.88 39.18 -5.53
C LYS A 202 7.03 37.92 -5.80
N LEU A 203 7.62 36.84 -6.37
CA LEU A 203 6.96 35.55 -6.56
C LEU A 203 6.50 34.96 -5.23
N LYS A 204 7.37 34.98 -4.21
CA LYS A 204 7.02 34.48 -2.86
C LYS A 204 5.88 35.31 -2.24
N ALA A 205 5.92 36.61 -2.33
CA ALA A 205 4.87 37.50 -1.80
C ALA A 205 3.51 37.26 -2.50
N ALA A 206 3.54 36.98 -3.80
CA ALA A 206 2.35 36.64 -4.58
C ALA A 206 1.85 35.16 -4.36
N GLY A 207 2.51 34.38 -3.50
CA GLY A 207 2.16 33.01 -3.20
C GLY A 207 2.31 32.06 -4.41
N VAL A 208 3.22 32.35 -5.34
CA VAL A 208 3.54 31.43 -6.44
C VAL A 208 4.38 30.28 -5.89
N PRO A 209 3.94 29.00 -6.05
CA PRO A 209 4.74 27.85 -5.64
C PRO A 209 6.09 27.82 -6.36
N LEU A 210 7.17 27.72 -5.60
CA LEU A 210 8.53 27.78 -6.10
C LEU A 210 9.26 26.45 -5.95
N PHE A 211 9.96 26.06 -7.01
CA PHE A 211 10.85 24.91 -7.07
C PHE A 211 12.21 25.33 -7.59
N TYR A 212 13.24 24.54 -7.28
CA TYR A 212 14.61 24.89 -7.67
C TYR A 212 15.27 23.81 -8.54
N THR A 213 14.59 22.66 -8.75
CA THR A 213 15.07 21.58 -9.61
C THR A 213 13.92 20.94 -10.39
N PRO A 214 14.18 20.41 -11.59
CA PRO A 214 13.15 19.67 -12.35
C PRO A 214 12.60 18.46 -11.59
N ASP A 215 13.44 17.77 -10.83
CA ASP A 215 13.07 16.59 -10.04
C ASP A 215 12.12 16.96 -8.89
N SER A 216 12.43 18.03 -8.11
CA SER A 216 11.54 18.47 -7.03
C SER A 216 10.21 19.03 -7.57
N LEU A 217 10.23 19.72 -8.71
CA LEU A 217 9.02 20.19 -9.40
C LEU A 217 8.13 19.02 -9.80
N ALA A 218 8.68 18.03 -10.52
CA ALA A 218 7.92 16.88 -11.00
C ALA A 218 7.34 16.09 -9.82
N ARG A 219 8.14 15.83 -8.79
CA ARG A 219 7.70 15.15 -7.55
C ARG A 219 6.61 15.92 -6.83
N GLY A 220 6.77 17.24 -6.69
CA GLY A 220 5.75 18.09 -6.07
C GLY A 220 4.42 18.08 -6.81
N LEU A 221 4.45 18.18 -8.14
CA LEU A 221 3.24 18.11 -8.98
C LEU A 221 2.57 16.73 -8.90
N ARG A 222 3.34 15.64 -8.83
CA ARG A 222 2.81 14.29 -8.60
C ARG A 222 2.09 14.23 -7.25
N HIS A 223 2.69 14.75 -6.19
CA HIS A 223 2.07 14.79 -4.86
C HIS A 223 0.77 15.62 -4.83
N LEU A 224 0.73 16.75 -5.54
CA LEU A 224 -0.49 17.57 -5.64
C LEU A 224 -1.64 16.78 -6.28
N ILE A 225 -1.37 16.12 -7.41
CA ILE A 225 -2.36 15.35 -8.16
C ILE A 225 -2.82 14.15 -7.33
N ASP A 226 -1.89 13.38 -6.78
CA ASP A 226 -2.18 12.17 -6.01
C ASP A 226 -2.97 12.47 -4.74
N TYR A 227 -2.58 13.52 -4.00
CA TYR A 227 -3.29 13.92 -2.80
C TYR A 227 -4.76 14.24 -3.09
N HIS A 228 -5.02 15.02 -4.11
CA HIS A 228 -6.41 15.39 -4.44
C HIS A 228 -7.23 14.20 -4.95
N ALA A 229 -6.64 13.31 -5.74
CA ALA A 229 -7.30 12.07 -6.18
C ALA A 229 -7.58 11.14 -5.00
N TRP A 230 -6.60 10.94 -4.11
CA TRP A 230 -6.75 10.17 -2.89
C TRP A 230 -7.82 10.77 -1.98
N HIS A 231 -7.77 12.08 -1.74
CA HIS A 231 -8.72 12.78 -0.87
C HIS A 231 -10.17 12.64 -1.37
N GLU A 232 -10.40 12.87 -2.66
CA GLU A 232 -11.74 12.72 -3.24
C GLU A 232 -12.28 11.30 -3.10
N LYS A 233 -11.44 10.29 -3.39
CA LYS A 233 -11.78 8.89 -3.21
C LYS A 233 -12.08 8.58 -1.75
N ARG A 234 -11.23 9.04 -0.83
CA ARG A 234 -11.37 8.80 0.61
C ARG A 234 -12.62 9.45 1.20
N MET A 235 -12.95 10.67 0.81
CA MET A 235 -14.15 11.35 1.30
C MET A 235 -15.45 10.70 0.82
N LYS A 236 -15.45 10.06 -0.33
CA LYS A 236 -16.59 9.26 -0.82
C LYS A 236 -16.75 7.94 -0.06
N GLN A 237 -15.66 7.30 0.34
CA GLN A 237 -15.65 5.96 0.95
C GLN A 237 -15.63 5.98 2.48
N GLY A 238 -15.13 7.06 3.09
CA GLY A 238 -14.86 7.14 4.53
C GLY A 238 -13.63 6.33 4.97
N PHE A 239 -13.38 6.32 6.27
CA PHE A 239 -12.38 5.48 6.89
C PHE A 239 -13.03 4.19 7.41
N ALA A 240 -12.28 3.09 7.36
CA ALA A 240 -12.75 1.81 7.86
C ALA A 240 -12.97 1.85 9.39
N SER A 241 -13.99 1.11 9.84
CA SER A 241 -14.24 0.81 11.24
C SER A 241 -14.52 -0.68 11.39
N ALA A 242 -14.01 -1.30 12.44
CA ALA A 242 -14.34 -2.67 12.76
C ALA A 242 -15.68 -2.74 13.52
N PRO A 243 -16.57 -3.66 13.16
CA PRO A 243 -17.78 -3.90 13.93
C PRO A 243 -17.45 -4.45 15.33
N ALA A 244 -18.34 -4.23 16.29
CA ALA A 244 -18.23 -4.88 17.59
C ALA A 244 -18.33 -6.39 17.46
N MET A 245 -17.64 -7.14 18.33
CA MET A 245 -17.71 -8.59 18.36
C MET A 245 -19.12 -9.08 18.67
N ASN A 246 -19.57 -10.08 17.92
CA ASN A 246 -20.83 -10.79 18.18
C ASN A 246 -20.65 -11.88 19.26
N ALA A 247 -21.74 -12.54 19.64
CA ALA A 247 -21.74 -13.58 20.68
C ALA A 247 -20.76 -14.73 20.36
N THR A 248 -20.80 -15.26 19.15
CA THR A 248 -19.92 -16.37 18.72
C THR A 248 -18.44 -16.01 18.79
N GLN A 249 -18.07 -14.79 18.41
CA GLN A 249 -16.71 -14.28 18.47
C GLN A 249 -16.24 -14.16 19.92
N ASN A 250 -17.09 -13.60 20.79
CA ASN A 250 -16.80 -13.46 22.22
C ASN A 250 -16.65 -14.82 22.92
N GLU A 251 -17.55 -15.77 22.66
CA GLU A 251 -17.49 -17.13 23.21
C GLU A 251 -16.23 -17.86 22.76
N THR A 252 -15.92 -17.80 21.45
CA THR A 252 -14.70 -18.40 20.89
C THR A 252 -13.45 -17.84 21.54
N LEU A 253 -13.35 -16.53 21.64
CA LEU A 253 -12.20 -15.86 22.25
C LEU A 253 -12.06 -16.23 23.73
N THR A 254 -13.14 -16.17 24.51
CA THR A 254 -13.15 -16.53 25.93
C THR A 254 -12.69 -17.97 26.15
N ARG A 255 -13.18 -18.90 25.33
CA ARG A 255 -12.77 -20.31 25.38
C ARG A 255 -11.28 -20.48 25.09
N LEU A 256 -10.75 -19.82 24.02
CA LEU A 256 -9.33 -19.95 23.67
C LEU A 256 -8.42 -19.31 24.73
N GLN A 257 -8.81 -18.19 25.32
CA GLN A 257 -8.07 -17.55 26.42
C GLN A 257 -8.04 -18.43 27.68
N SER A 258 -9.09 -19.20 27.94
CA SER A 258 -9.13 -20.11 29.08
C SER A 258 -8.04 -21.20 29.03
N LEU A 259 -7.44 -21.45 27.86
CA LEU A 259 -6.33 -22.38 27.68
C LEU A 259 -5.02 -21.89 28.35
N LYS A 260 -4.91 -20.60 28.70
CA LYS A 260 -3.78 -19.98 29.38
C LYS A 260 -2.43 -20.26 28.71
N ARG A 261 -2.38 -20.23 27.41
CA ARG A 261 -1.17 -20.38 26.59
C ARG A 261 -1.10 -19.29 25.52
N SER A 262 0.11 -18.94 25.13
CA SER A 262 0.36 -17.86 24.16
C SER A 262 0.20 -18.34 22.70
N ALA A 263 0.52 -19.58 22.38
CA ALA A 263 0.36 -20.15 21.04
C ALA A 263 -0.87 -21.05 20.97
N LEU A 264 -1.68 -20.88 19.93
CA LEU A 264 -2.79 -21.77 19.61
C LEU A 264 -2.30 -22.86 18.65
N SER A 265 -2.92 -24.03 18.74
CA SER A 265 -2.71 -25.06 17.71
C SER A 265 -3.34 -24.65 16.36
N GLU A 266 -3.07 -25.40 15.28
CA GLU A 266 -3.67 -25.12 13.96
C GLU A 266 -5.19 -25.14 14.01
N SER A 267 -5.76 -26.17 14.63
CA SER A 267 -7.22 -26.31 14.75
C SER A 267 -7.86 -25.18 15.56
N GLU A 268 -7.20 -24.74 16.64
CA GLU A 268 -7.66 -23.62 17.47
C GLU A 268 -7.53 -22.28 16.73
N SER A 269 -6.44 -22.07 16.01
CA SER A 269 -6.22 -20.89 15.15
C SER A 269 -7.29 -20.78 14.08
N LYS A 270 -7.60 -21.87 13.39
CA LYS A 270 -8.69 -21.94 12.40
C LYS A 270 -10.06 -21.69 13.00
N GLN A 271 -10.35 -22.21 14.20
CA GLN A 271 -11.60 -21.90 14.89
C GLN A 271 -11.73 -20.42 15.21
N LEU A 272 -10.63 -19.76 15.59
CA LEU A 272 -10.63 -18.33 15.84
C LEU A 272 -10.95 -17.56 14.56
N ILE A 273 -10.20 -17.78 13.47
CA ILE A 273 -10.41 -17.02 12.23
C ILE A 273 -11.79 -17.33 11.59
N ALA A 274 -12.30 -18.56 11.73
CA ALA A 274 -13.62 -18.94 11.26
C ALA A 274 -14.74 -18.19 12.00
N ALA A 275 -14.59 -17.88 13.29
CA ALA A 275 -15.54 -17.06 14.05
C ALA A 275 -15.65 -15.64 13.48
N TRP A 276 -14.63 -15.12 12.79
CA TRP A 276 -14.68 -13.87 12.02
C TRP A 276 -15.10 -14.04 10.56
N GLY A 277 -15.52 -15.28 10.18
CA GLY A 277 -16.05 -15.57 8.86
C GLY A 277 -14.99 -15.81 7.78
N VAL A 278 -13.75 -16.11 8.16
CA VAL A 278 -12.73 -16.58 7.23
C VAL A 278 -13.01 -18.04 6.89
N PRO A 279 -13.20 -18.41 5.60
CA PRO A 279 -13.41 -19.79 5.22
C PRO A 279 -12.18 -20.64 5.51
N VAL A 280 -12.38 -21.74 6.22
CA VAL A 280 -11.33 -22.73 6.55
C VAL A 280 -11.60 -24.06 5.88
N SER A 281 -10.57 -24.87 5.70
CA SER A 281 -10.71 -26.24 5.23
C SER A 281 -11.53 -27.07 6.23
N MET A 282 -12.32 -28.06 5.71
CA MET A 282 -12.99 -29.04 6.56
C MET A 282 -11.97 -29.90 7.27
N GLU A 283 -12.12 -30.04 8.59
CA GLU A 283 -11.18 -30.81 9.39
C GLU A 283 -11.80 -31.41 10.66
N VAL A 284 -11.18 -32.43 11.16
CA VAL A 284 -11.51 -33.10 12.42
C VAL A 284 -10.23 -33.46 13.15
N CYS A 285 -10.09 -33.03 14.41
CA CYS A 285 -8.99 -33.46 15.26
C CYS A 285 -9.31 -34.83 15.89
N ALA A 286 -8.62 -35.86 15.43
CA ALA A 286 -8.80 -37.24 15.87
C ALA A 286 -7.81 -37.59 16.98
N LYS A 287 -8.31 -38.14 18.09
CA LYS A 287 -7.50 -38.63 19.21
C LYS A 287 -6.98 -40.04 19.03
N ASP A 288 -7.61 -40.82 18.17
CA ASP A 288 -7.27 -42.19 17.86
C ASP A 288 -7.42 -42.48 16.36
N VAL A 289 -6.86 -43.61 15.92
CA VAL A 289 -6.78 -43.98 14.51
C VAL A 289 -8.15 -44.25 13.88
N GLU A 290 -9.10 -44.85 14.62
CA GLU A 290 -10.41 -45.16 14.10
C GLU A 290 -11.26 -43.89 13.91
N THR A 291 -11.13 -42.94 14.81
CA THR A 291 -11.71 -41.58 14.64
C THR A 291 -11.11 -40.88 13.41
N ALA A 292 -9.80 -41.03 13.16
CA ALA A 292 -9.15 -40.47 11.99
C ALA A 292 -9.67 -41.07 10.67
N VAL A 293 -9.84 -42.40 10.62
CA VAL A 293 -10.40 -43.08 9.44
C VAL A 293 -11.84 -42.63 9.18
N LYS A 294 -12.71 -42.63 10.20
CA LYS A 294 -14.10 -42.16 10.07
C LYS A 294 -14.17 -40.68 9.62
N ALA A 295 -13.28 -39.85 10.12
CA ALA A 295 -13.20 -38.46 9.69
C ALA A 295 -12.80 -38.35 8.20
N ALA A 296 -11.81 -39.13 7.76
CA ALA A 296 -11.36 -39.15 6.37
C ALA A 296 -12.48 -39.66 5.42
N GLU A 297 -13.22 -40.69 5.81
CA GLU A 297 -14.38 -41.19 5.04
C GLU A 297 -15.50 -40.16 4.93
N LYS A 298 -15.74 -39.40 6.01
CA LYS A 298 -16.76 -38.36 6.03
C LYS A 298 -16.34 -37.12 5.20
N ILE A 299 -15.08 -36.73 5.26
CA ILE A 299 -14.52 -35.57 4.49
C ILE A 299 -14.45 -35.91 3.00
N GLY A 300 -14.09 -37.16 2.69
CA GLY A 300 -13.84 -37.66 1.33
C GLY A 300 -12.36 -37.61 0.96
N TYR A 301 -11.89 -38.72 0.38
CA TYR A 301 -10.50 -38.80 -0.09
C TYR A 301 -10.26 -37.97 -1.36
N PRO A 302 -9.05 -37.47 -1.56
CA PRO A 302 -7.87 -37.56 -0.71
C PRO A 302 -7.93 -36.60 0.49
N VAL A 303 -7.26 -36.98 1.58
CA VAL A 303 -7.13 -36.15 2.80
C VAL A 303 -5.68 -35.88 3.16
N VAL A 304 -5.49 -34.88 4.04
CA VAL A 304 -4.22 -34.54 4.68
C VAL A 304 -4.29 -34.89 6.16
N LEU A 305 -3.23 -35.47 6.69
CA LEU A 305 -3.06 -35.65 8.14
C LEU A 305 -1.92 -34.81 8.65
N LYS A 306 -2.12 -34.13 9.80
CA LYS A 306 -1.12 -33.27 10.47
C LYS A 306 -1.18 -33.53 11.98
N ALA A 307 -0.04 -33.41 12.69
CA ALA A 307 -0.09 -33.31 14.15
C ALA A 307 -0.72 -31.98 14.55
N ASP A 308 -1.68 -31.99 15.47
CA ASP A 308 -2.26 -30.76 16.06
C ASP A 308 -1.63 -30.49 17.43
N SER A 309 -0.71 -29.54 17.44
CA SER A 309 0.06 -29.15 18.64
C SER A 309 0.46 -27.67 18.56
N PRO A 310 0.30 -26.92 19.68
CA PRO A 310 0.85 -25.56 19.78
C PRO A 310 2.38 -25.55 19.88
N ASP A 311 2.99 -26.68 20.25
CA ASP A 311 4.42 -26.78 20.55
C ASP A 311 5.25 -27.26 19.32
N ILE A 312 4.58 -27.56 18.18
CA ILE A 312 5.22 -28.00 16.93
C ILE A 312 4.79 -27.08 15.76
N PRO A 313 5.33 -25.86 15.66
CA PRO A 313 4.93 -24.92 14.62
C PRO A 313 5.42 -25.33 13.22
N HIS A 314 6.63 -25.89 13.10
CA HIS A 314 7.26 -26.30 11.83
C HIS A 314 6.97 -27.77 11.52
N LYS A 315 5.73 -28.08 11.16
CA LYS A 315 5.22 -29.45 10.97
C LYS A 315 5.93 -30.24 9.89
N THR A 316 6.31 -29.59 8.79
CA THR A 316 6.99 -30.24 7.65
C THR A 316 8.38 -30.73 8.04
N GLU A 317 9.19 -29.91 8.72
CA GLU A 317 10.52 -30.27 9.19
C GLU A 317 10.48 -31.39 10.25
N ALA A 318 9.48 -31.34 11.10
CA ALA A 318 9.24 -32.38 12.11
C ALA A 318 8.73 -33.71 11.50
N GLY A 319 8.40 -33.74 10.21
CA GLY A 319 7.88 -34.93 9.52
C GLY A 319 6.49 -35.36 10.00
N VAL A 320 5.69 -34.40 10.53
CA VAL A 320 4.35 -34.66 11.11
C VAL A 320 3.21 -34.21 10.19
N VAL A 321 3.46 -34.16 8.88
CA VAL A 321 2.46 -33.93 7.83
C VAL A 321 2.50 -35.04 6.82
N ARG A 322 1.33 -35.50 6.38
CA ARG A 322 1.16 -36.45 5.27
C ARG A 322 0.05 -35.96 4.36
N LEU A 323 0.38 -35.82 3.09
CA LEU A 323 -0.50 -35.27 2.05
C LEU A 323 -1.02 -36.38 1.17
N ASN A 324 -2.17 -36.14 0.52
CA ASN A 324 -2.71 -36.96 -0.56
C ASN A 324 -3.02 -38.44 -0.17
N LEU A 325 -3.53 -38.64 1.04
CA LEU A 325 -3.93 -39.96 1.51
C LEU A 325 -5.27 -40.33 0.89
N ARG A 326 -5.33 -41.55 0.25
CA ARG A 326 -6.43 -41.93 -0.61
C ARG A 326 -7.22 -43.15 -0.08
N SER A 327 -6.79 -43.74 1.04
CA SER A 327 -7.43 -44.90 1.61
C SER A 327 -7.37 -44.91 3.14
N ALA A 328 -8.25 -45.72 3.76
CA ALA A 328 -8.25 -45.93 5.21
C ALA A 328 -6.92 -46.52 5.72
N ASP A 329 -6.28 -47.40 4.95
CA ASP A 329 -5.00 -47.99 5.34
C ASP A 329 -3.86 -46.99 5.28
N GLU A 330 -3.85 -46.09 4.29
CA GLU A 330 -2.91 -44.99 4.24
C GLU A 330 -3.10 -44.04 5.44
N VAL A 331 -4.36 -43.75 5.83
CA VAL A 331 -4.68 -42.93 7.01
C VAL A 331 -4.19 -43.61 8.30
N ARG A 332 -4.39 -44.93 8.47
CA ARG A 332 -3.89 -45.68 9.65
C ARG A 332 -2.36 -45.61 9.75
N THR A 333 -1.68 -45.85 8.65
CA THR A 333 -0.22 -45.77 8.58
C THR A 333 0.31 -44.37 8.87
N ALA A 334 -0.30 -43.34 8.24
CA ALA A 334 0.08 -41.95 8.43
C ALA A 334 -0.15 -41.50 9.88
N HIS A 335 -1.28 -41.83 10.49
CA HIS A 335 -1.61 -41.50 11.87
C HIS A 335 -0.53 -42.03 12.84
N SER A 336 -0.17 -43.30 12.74
CA SER A 336 0.86 -43.91 13.58
C SER A 336 2.23 -43.28 13.36
N THR A 337 2.59 -42.99 12.11
CA THR A 337 3.87 -42.34 11.75
C THR A 337 3.95 -40.94 12.28
N ILE A 338 2.88 -40.15 12.17
CA ILE A 338 2.81 -38.77 12.66
C ILE A 338 3.02 -38.73 14.17
N LEU A 339 2.34 -39.57 14.93
CA LEU A 339 2.50 -39.64 16.39
C LEU A 339 3.91 -40.05 16.80
N ALA A 340 4.52 -41.03 16.11
CA ALA A 340 5.88 -41.46 16.38
C ALA A 340 6.90 -40.31 16.10
N ASN A 341 6.75 -39.61 14.97
CA ASN A 341 7.59 -38.48 14.62
C ASN A 341 7.42 -37.33 15.59
N ALA A 342 6.19 -36.97 15.98
CA ALA A 342 5.92 -35.91 16.95
C ALA A 342 6.60 -36.23 18.29
N LYS A 343 6.47 -37.43 18.78
CA LYS A 343 7.13 -37.86 20.01
C LYS A 343 8.67 -37.86 19.91
N LYS A 344 9.20 -38.19 18.75
CA LYS A 344 10.66 -38.13 18.50
C LYS A 344 11.19 -36.72 18.42
N HIS A 345 10.47 -35.81 17.74
CA HIS A 345 10.90 -34.42 17.51
C HIS A 345 10.71 -33.56 18.78
N ALA A 346 9.60 -33.71 19.47
CA ALA A 346 9.25 -32.96 20.65
C ALA A 346 8.59 -33.87 21.73
N PRO A 347 9.42 -34.59 22.54
CA PRO A 347 8.92 -35.58 23.50
C PRO A 347 7.92 -35.05 24.53
N ASN A 348 8.01 -33.75 24.86
CA ASN A 348 7.17 -33.08 25.86
C ASN A 348 6.07 -32.21 25.24
N ALA A 349 5.87 -32.23 23.91
CA ALA A 349 4.86 -31.42 23.25
C ALA A 349 3.44 -31.87 23.64
N ASN A 350 2.57 -30.89 23.84
CA ASN A 350 1.14 -31.14 24.04
C ASN A 350 0.50 -31.44 22.67
N LEU A 351 0.09 -32.69 22.49
CA LEU A 351 -0.63 -33.11 21.28
C LEU A 351 -2.14 -33.13 21.56
N ASN A 352 -2.91 -32.31 20.83
CA ASN A 352 -4.36 -32.35 20.87
C ASN A 352 -4.90 -33.63 20.15
N GLY A 353 -4.16 -34.13 19.15
CA GLY A 353 -4.46 -35.25 18.31
C GLY A 353 -3.80 -35.16 16.94
N VAL A 354 -4.35 -35.92 15.98
CA VAL A 354 -3.99 -35.82 14.57
C VAL A 354 -5.14 -35.18 13.81
N LEU A 355 -4.87 -34.05 13.18
CA LEU A 355 -5.82 -33.32 12.37
C LEU A 355 -6.00 -34.05 11.03
N VAL A 356 -7.23 -34.44 10.71
CA VAL A 356 -7.64 -34.97 9.41
C VAL A 356 -8.34 -33.86 8.66
N GLN A 357 -7.80 -33.49 7.52
CA GLN A 357 -8.20 -32.27 6.77
C GLN A 357 -8.49 -32.62 5.31
N GLU A 358 -9.47 -31.94 4.70
CA GLU A 358 -9.69 -32.04 3.26
C GLU A 358 -8.45 -31.65 2.48
N MET A 359 -8.15 -32.35 1.40
CA MET A 359 -7.12 -31.99 0.45
C MET A 359 -7.68 -30.95 -0.53
N VAL A 360 -7.48 -29.66 -0.24
CA VAL A 360 -7.91 -28.61 -1.16
C VAL A 360 -6.97 -28.60 -2.37
N SER A 361 -7.54 -28.74 -3.56
CA SER A 361 -6.78 -28.75 -4.81
C SER A 361 -7.10 -27.54 -5.68
N GLY A 362 -6.14 -27.13 -6.46
CA GLY A 362 -6.27 -25.96 -7.34
C GLY A 362 -6.11 -24.63 -6.60
N GLY A 363 -6.32 -23.54 -7.32
CA GLY A 363 -6.17 -22.20 -6.77
C GLY A 363 -4.73 -21.69 -6.79
N VAL A 364 -4.56 -20.49 -6.23
CA VAL A 364 -3.29 -19.79 -6.05
C VAL A 364 -3.04 -19.59 -4.56
N GLU A 365 -1.84 -19.94 -4.11
CA GLU A 365 -1.44 -19.74 -2.72
C GLU A 365 -1.10 -18.29 -2.46
N VAL A 366 -1.65 -17.72 -1.39
CA VAL A 366 -1.32 -16.41 -0.87
C VAL A 366 -1.10 -16.47 0.64
N ILE A 367 -0.48 -15.43 1.19
CA ILE A 367 -0.24 -15.28 2.63
C ILE A 367 -1.03 -14.08 3.14
N VAL A 368 -1.70 -14.26 4.27
CA VAL A 368 -2.39 -13.19 4.99
C VAL A 368 -1.93 -13.21 6.44
N GLY A 369 -1.22 -12.17 6.85
CA GLY A 369 -0.70 -12.05 8.20
C GLY A 369 -1.15 -10.78 8.91
N VAL A 370 -1.08 -10.80 10.23
CA VAL A 370 -1.22 -9.61 11.08
C VAL A 370 -0.01 -9.49 11.99
N ASN A 371 0.69 -8.38 11.85
CA ASN A 371 1.77 -8.01 12.77
C ASN A 371 1.27 -6.90 13.69
N TYR A 372 1.66 -6.96 14.95
CA TYR A 372 1.35 -5.94 15.93
C TYR A 372 2.58 -5.06 16.21
N ASP A 373 2.55 -3.83 15.73
CA ASP A 373 3.56 -2.83 16.08
C ASP A 373 3.16 -2.14 17.39
N PRO A 374 4.05 -2.10 18.42
CA PRO A 374 3.72 -1.50 19.74
C PRO A 374 3.35 -0.02 19.66
N GLN A 375 3.78 0.69 18.65
CA GLN A 375 3.50 2.12 18.45
C GLN A 375 2.30 2.35 17.53
N LEU A 376 2.20 1.59 16.43
CA LEU A 376 1.26 1.81 15.34
C LEU A 376 0.02 0.90 15.39
N GLY A 377 0.05 -0.13 16.25
CA GLY A 377 -1.06 -1.08 16.36
C GLY A 377 -1.04 -2.20 15.31
N PRO A 378 -2.20 -2.86 15.10
CA PRO A 378 -2.28 -4.00 14.21
C PRO A 378 -2.15 -3.59 12.75
N THR A 379 -1.33 -4.34 12.01
CA THR A 379 -1.03 -4.14 10.61
C THR A 379 -1.29 -5.41 9.84
N LEU A 380 -2.18 -5.35 8.85
CA LEU A 380 -2.44 -6.42 7.91
C LEU A 380 -1.31 -6.47 6.88
N VAL A 381 -0.85 -7.69 6.62
CA VAL A 381 0.15 -8.01 5.59
C VAL A 381 -0.49 -8.99 4.61
N PHE A 382 -0.37 -8.70 3.34
CA PHE A 382 -0.80 -9.56 2.25
C PHE A 382 0.35 -9.80 1.29
N GLY A 383 0.58 -11.03 0.86
CA GLY A 383 1.66 -11.36 -0.06
C GLY A 383 1.35 -12.58 -0.93
N SER A 384 2.10 -12.71 -2.02
CA SER A 384 2.10 -13.93 -2.83
C SER A 384 2.68 -15.09 -2.02
N GLY A 385 2.02 -16.26 -2.03
CA GLY A 385 2.48 -17.46 -1.31
C GLY A 385 3.76 -18.08 -1.89
N GLY A 386 4.29 -19.06 -1.17
CA GLY A 386 5.45 -19.83 -1.58
C GLY A 386 6.77 -19.04 -1.59
N VAL A 387 7.73 -19.52 -2.37
CA VAL A 387 9.11 -18.96 -2.47
C VAL A 387 9.17 -17.45 -2.82
N MET A 388 8.12 -16.93 -3.44
CA MET A 388 8.06 -15.53 -3.87
C MET A 388 8.09 -14.54 -2.70
N VAL A 389 7.43 -14.85 -1.58
CA VAL A 389 7.46 -14.00 -0.38
C VAL A 389 8.82 -14.05 0.30
N GLU A 390 9.40 -15.22 0.42
CA GLU A 390 10.68 -15.41 1.12
C GLU A 390 11.83 -14.70 0.40
N VAL A 391 11.87 -14.77 -0.93
CA VAL A 391 12.98 -14.24 -1.75
C VAL A 391 12.76 -12.78 -2.14
N TYR A 392 11.55 -12.42 -2.58
CA TYR A 392 11.28 -11.10 -3.19
C TYR A 392 10.59 -10.12 -2.25
N LYS A 393 10.13 -10.55 -1.05
CA LYS A 393 9.39 -9.72 -0.10
C LYS A 393 8.22 -8.97 -0.76
N ASP A 394 7.51 -9.67 -1.67
CA ASP A 394 6.39 -9.13 -2.45
C ASP A 394 5.14 -9.08 -1.57
N VAL A 395 5.03 -8.03 -0.77
CA VAL A 395 3.97 -7.83 0.21
C VAL A 395 3.40 -6.43 0.16
N ALA A 396 2.09 -6.32 0.39
CA ALA A 396 1.38 -5.08 0.67
C ALA A 396 1.01 -5.01 2.16
N MET A 397 0.99 -3.81 2.72
CA MET A 397 0.70 -3.58 4.14
C MET A 397 -0.36 -2.49 4.31
N ARG A 398 -1.26 -2.66 5.27
CA ARG A 398 -2.23 -1.62 5.71
C ARG A 398 -2.42 -1.67 7.22
N HIS A 399 -2.59 -0.51 7.81
CA HIS A 399 -3.05 -0.40 9.19
C HIS A 399 -4.51 -0.86 9.29
N CYS A 400 -4.82 -1.69 10.30
CA CYS A 400 -6.19 -2.17 10.52
C CYS A 400 -7.07 -1.13 11.24
N PRO A 401 -8.37 -1.08 10.94
CA PRO A 401 -9.09 -1.87 9.96
C PRO A 401 -8.95 -1.32 8.53
N ILE A 402 -9.30 -2.11 7.52
CA ILE A 402 -9.30 -1.72 6.12
C ILE A 402 -10.70 -1.74 5.50
N THR A 403 -10.90 -0.94 4.45
CA THR A 403 -12.10 -0.97 3.61
C THR A 403 -11.99 -2.05 2.53
N PRO A 404 -13.13 -2.49 1.90
CA PRO A 404 -13.08 -3.39 0.73
C PRO A 404 -12.22 -2.84 -0.42
N THR A 405 -12.27 -1.52 -0.64
CA THR A 405 -11.44 -0.88 -1.67
C THR A 405 -9.94 -0.99 -1.34
N GLU A 406 -9.56 -0.75 -0.08
CA GLU A 406 -8.16 -0.92 0.34
C GLU A 406 -7.69 -2.37 0.22
N ALA A 407 -8.57 -3.35 0.43
CA ALA A 407 -8.26 -4.76 0.21
C ALA A 407 -7.94 -5.04 -1.27
N HIS A 408 -8.74 -4.53 -2.21
CA HIS A 408 -8.45 -4.66 -3.65
C HIS A 408 -7.16 -3.93 -4.05
N GLU A 409 -6.89 -2.75 -3.47
CA GLU A 409 -5.63 -2.02 -3.69
C GLU A 409 -4.42 -2.84 -3.19
N MET A 410 -4.50 -3.45 -2.00
CA MET A 410 -3.46 -4.33 -1.47
C MET A 410 -3.18 -5.50 -2.41
N ILE A 411 -4.23 -6.14 -2.94
CA ILE A 411 -4.09 -7.24 -3.88
C ILE A 411 -3.39 -6.78 -5.16
N ALA A 412 -3.78 -5.63 -5.70
CA ALA A 412 -3.19 -5.08 -6.93
C ALA A 412 -1.72 -4.61 -6.76
N GLU A 413 -1.30 -4.21 -5.56
CA GLU A 413 0.07 -3.78 -5.27
C GLU A 413 1.09 -4.92 -5.32
N VAL A 414 0.66 -6.17 -5.06
CA VAL A 414 1.55 -7.34 -5.03
C VAL A 414 1.83 -7.80 -6.46
N LYS A 415 3.11 -7.94 -6.82
CA LYS A 415 3.53 -8.34 -8.19
C LYS A 415 2.98 -9.73 -8.58
N GLY A 416 2.92 -10.65 -7.60
CA GLY A 416 2.36 -11.97 -7.75
C GLY A 416 0.86 -12.00 -8.01
N ALA A 417 0.14 -10.88 -7.80
CA ALA A 417 -1.29 -10.78 -8.10
C ALA A 417 -1.64 -11.08 -9.58
N LYS A 418 -0.69 -10.96 -10.49
CA LYS A 418 -0.87 -11.37 -11.90
C LYS A 418 -1.32 -12.84 -12.02
N LEU A 419 -0.93 -13.70 -11.09
CA LEU A 419 -1.35 -15.09 -11.06
C LEU A 419 -2.83 -15.25 -10.71
N LEU A 420 -3.39 -14.30 -9.95
CA LEU A 420 -4.81 -14.30 -9.56
C LEU A 420 -5.75 -13.92 -10.72
N HIS A 421 -5.25 -13.20 -11.73
CA HIS A 421 -6.03 -12.80 -12.90
C HIS A 421 -6.06 -13.86 -14.02
N GLY A 422 -5.51 -15.05 -13.75
CA GLY A 422 -5.37 -16.12 -14.75
C GLY A 422 -4.03 -16.02 -15.49
N PHE A 423 -3.28 -17.12 -15.49
CA PHE A 423 -1.97 -17.17 -16.13
C PHE A 423 -1.72 -18.55 -16.76
N ARG A 424 -1.19 -18.57 -17.99
CA ARG A 424 -0.82 -19.81 -18.73
C ARG A 424 -1.92 -20.86 -18.75
N GLY A 425 -3.15 -20.44 -19.07
CA GLY A 425 -4.32 -21.34 -19.20
C GLY A 425 -5.01 -21.70 -17.88
N LYS A 426 -4.56 -21.19 -16.74
CA LYS A 426 -5.30 -21.26 -15.47
C LYS A 426 -6.41 -20.20 -15.43
N PRO A 427 -7.59 -20.50 -14.89
CA PRO A 427 -8.68 -19.54 -14.75
C PRO A 427 -8.30 -18.40 -13.79
N ALA A 428 -9.02 -17.28 -13.87
CA ALA A 428 -8.96 -16.23 -12.86
C ALA A 428 -9.48 -16.75 -11.51
N CYS A 429 -8.91 -16.24 -10.44
CA CYS A 429 -9.27 -16.57 -9.07
C CYS A 429 -10.34 -15.62 -8.51
N ASP A 430 -10.97 -16.01 -7.41
CA ASP A 430 -12.02 -15.26 -6.72
C ASP A 430 -11.41 -14.11 -5.89
N ILE A 431 -11.09 -13.01 -6.57
CA ILE A 431 -10.44 -11.83 -5.97
C ILE A 431 -11.38 -11.16 -4.96
N ASP A 432 -12.69 -11.16 -5.20
CA ASP A 432 -13.66 -10.54 -4.30
C ASP A 432 -13.76 -11.31 -2.99
N ALA A 433 -13.75 -12.64 -3.03
CA ALA A 433 -13.68 -13.47 -1.83
C ALA A 433 -12.35 -13.27 -1.06
N LEU A 434 -11.24 -13.09 -1.76
CA LEU A 434 -9.96 -12.75 -1.14
C LEU A 434 -10.01 -11.38 -0.45
N ALA A 435 -10.56 -10.37 -1.11
CA ALA A 435 -10.72 -9.03 -0.54
C ALA A 435 -11.60 -9.03 0.71
N ASP A 436 -12.70 -9.81 0.71
CA ASP A 436 -13.57 -10.00 1.86
C ASP A 436 -12.83 -10.61 3.06
N VAL A 437 -11.98 -11.62 2.81
CA VAL A 437 -11.14 -12.23 3.86
C VAL A 437 -10.12 -11.22 4.43
N LEU A 438 -9.47 -10.40 3.60
CA LEU A 438 -8.57 -9.36 4.08
C LEU A 438 -9.27 -8.37 5.02
N VAL A 439 -10.49 -7.95 4.67
CA VAL A 439 -11.32 -7.09 5.53
C VAL A 439 -11.65 -7.79 6.85
N LYS A 440 -12.11 -9.04 6.82
CA LYS A 440 -12.46 -9.82 8.01
C LYS A 440 -11.27 -10.02 8.96
N VAL A 441 -10.10 -10.35 8.40
CA VAL A 441 -8.86 -10.49 9.18
C VAL A 441 -8.45 -9.15 9.79
N SER A 442 -8.63 -8.04 9.07
CA SER A 442 -8.37 -6.70 9.62
C SER A 442 -9.31 -6.33 10.77
N HIS A 443 -10.57 -6.76 10.72
CA HIS A 443 -11.53 -6.59 11.81
C HIS A 443 -11.15 -7.43 13.03
N LEU A 444 -10.77 -8.70 12.82
CA LEU A 444 -10.25 -9.57 13.88
C LEU A 444 -9.07 -8.91 14.59
N ALA A 445 -8.11 -8.38 13.82
CA ALA A 445 -6.93 -7.73 14.34
C ALA A 445 -7.25 -6.51 15.24
N VAL A 446 -8.27 -5.72 14.89
CA VAL A 446 -8.74 -4.59 15.71
C VAL A 446 -9.51 -5.06 16.95
N ASN A 447 -10.42 -6.02 16.79
CA ASN A 447 -11.20 -6.56 17.90
C ASN A 447 -10.32 -7.20 18.98
N LEU A 448 -9.19 -7.82 18.57
CA LEU A 448 -8.20 -8.44 19.45
C LEU A 448 -7.02 -7.51 19.76
N ASN A 449 -7.17 -6.19 19.55
CA ASN A 449 -6.10 -5.23 19.82
C ASN A 449 -5.63 -5.33 21.28
N GLY A 450 -4.31 -5.46 21.47
CA GLY A 450 -3.70 -5.67 22.77
C GLY A 450 -3.62 -7.14 23.22
N GLN A 451 -4.37 -8.04 22.59
CA GLN A 451 -4.39 -9.49 22.92
C GLN A 451 -3.72 -10.34 21.84
N LEU A 452 -3.78 -9.90 20.57
CA LEU A 452 -3.12 -10.57 19.46
C LEU A 452 -1.63 -10.18 19.43
N ALA A 453 -0.74 -11.17 19.42
CA ALA A 453 0.68 -10.96 19.19
C ALA A 453 1.00 -11.13 17.69
N GLU A 454 0.49 -12.20 17.08
CA GLU A 454 0.74 -12.56 15.69
C GLU A 454 -0.42 -13.38 15.14
N LEU A 455 -0.70 -13.22 13.85
CA LEU A 455 -1.58 -14.09 13.07
C LEU A 455 -0.94 -14.31 11.72
N ASP A 456 -0.86 -15.58 11.28
CA ASP A 456 -0.40 -15.98 9.96
C ASP A 456 -1.33 -17.03 9.37
N ILE A 457 -1.88 -16.76 8.20
CA ILE A 457 -2.64 -17.71 7.38
C ILE A 457 -1.76 -18.05 6.18
N ASN A 458 -1.16 -19.22 6.19
CA ASN A 458 -0.14 -19.61 5.22
C ASN A 458 -0.16 -21.14 4.96
N PRO A 459 -0.76 -21.60 3.84
CA PRO A 459 -1.36 -20.79 2.78
C PRO A 459 -2.86 -20.50 2.98
N LEU A 460 -3.30 -19.37 2.44
CA LEU A 460 -4.67 -19.15 2.02
C LEU A 460 -4.78 -19.50 0.53
N LEU A 461 -5.62 -20.44 0.15
CA LEU A 461 -5.85 -20.81 -1.25
C LEU A 461 -6.97 -19.96 -1.83
N VAL A 462 -6.66 -19.24 -2.92
CA VAL A 462 -7.65 -18.48 -3.69
C VAL A 462 -8.08 -19.36 -4.87
N LEU A 463 -9.31 -19.83 -4.81
CA LEU A 463 -9.87 -20.77 -5.78
C LEU A 463 -10.36 -20.03 -7.04
N PRO A 464 -10.71 -20.73 -8.13
CA PRO A 464 -11.30 -20.11 -9.30
C PRO A 464 -12.52 -19.26 -8.96
N GLU A 465 -12.79 -18.24 -9.78
CA GLU A 465 -13.89 -17.30 -9.62
C GLU A 465 -15.22 -18.02 -9.26
N GLY A 466 -15.90 -17.51 -8.22
CA GLY A 466 -17.14 -18.07 -7.67
C GLY A 466 -16.95 -19.28 -6.73
N GLN A 467 -15.71 -19.76 -6.53
CA GLN A 467 -15.42 -20.88 -5.62
C GLN A 467 -14.85 -20.43 -4.27
N GLY A 468 -14.59 -19.12 -4.12
CA GLY A 468 -14.15 -18.54 -2.87
C GLY A 468 -12.67 -18.76 -2.55
N VAL A 469 -12.37 -18.74 -1.25
CA VAL A 469 -11.04 -18.96 -0.69
C VAL A 469 -11.09 -19.95 0.46
N LYS A 470 -9.96 -20.62 0.79
CA LYS A 470 -9.85 -21.52 1.95
C LYS A 470 -8.52 -21.35 2.66
N ALA A 471 -8.56 -21.06 3.97
CA ALA A 471 -7.40 -21.14 4.84
C ALA A 471 -7.06 -22.62 5.13
N VAL A 472 -5.88 -23.02 4.68
CA VAL A 472 -5.40 -24.41 4.79
C VAL A 472 -4.52 -24.61 6.01
N ASP A 473 -3.77 -23.59 6.39
CA ASP A 473 -3.00 -23.55 7.64
C ASP A 473 -3.14 -22.17 8.28
N ALA A 474 -3.14 -22.13 9.60
CA ALA A 474 -3.18 -20.88 10.37
C ALA A 474 -2.43 -21.02 11.69
N LEU A 475 -1.70 -19.97 12.03
CA LEU A 475 -1.03 -19.80 13.31
C LEU A 475 -1.53 -18.51 13.98
N VAL A 476 -1.95 -18.62 15.22
CA VAL A 476 -2.30 -17.46 16.04
C VAL A 476 -1.54 -17.51 17.35
N ALA A 477 -0.84 -16.42 17.66
CA ALA A 477 -0.24 -16.20 18.97
C ALA A 477 -0.99 -15.07 19.70
N LEU A 478 -1.38 -15.34 20.94
CA LEU A 478 -2.00 -14.37 21.84
C LEU A 478 -0.94 -13.85 22.82
N LYS A 479 -1.09 -12.60 23.25
CA LYS A 479 -0.27 -12.06 24.34
C LYS A 479 -0.73 -12.70 25.64
N GLY A 480 0.22 -13.19 26.43
CA GLY A 480 -0.04 -13.72 27.76
C GLY A 480 -0.45 -12.64 28.76
#